data_42bbd7b509b33db7d3251159c00be90a
#
_entry.id   42bbd7b509b33db7d3251159c00be90a
#
_cell.length_a   1.000
_cell.length_b   1.000
_cell.length_c   1.000
_cell.angle_alpha   90.00
_cell.angle_beta   90.00
_cell.angle_gamma   90.00
#
_symmetry.space_group_name_H-M   'P 1'
#
loop_
_entity.id
_entity.type
_entity.pdbx_description
1 polymer ?
#
loop_
_entity_poly.entity_id
_entity_poly.type
_entity_poly.pdbx_seq_one_letter_code
_entity_poly.pdbx_strand_id
1 'polypeptide(L)'
;MSDNEDILDIITTFFNTGKTKNVAPLGVIQLDDPRFSAYGDVPPFDLKDFSTTSALEQLRFVSISDYDFELKNTRIDLFDTFAVATFTVKQSGMVVDNYSFRGQHFTMESRATFVLIRYQKWKIVHIHLTKISD
;
A
#
# COMPACT_ATOMS: atom_id res chain seq x y z
N MET A 1 15.82 11.63 -12.58
CA MET A 1 15.45 10.23 -12.25
C MET A 1 14.53 9.68 -13.31
N SER A 2 14.56 8.36 -13.52
CA SER A 2 13.67 7.72 -14.47
C SER A 2 12.26 7.59 -13.89
N ASP A 3 11.26 7.42 -14.78
CA ASP A 3 9.88 7.16 -14.36
C ASP A 3 9.77 5.87 -13.54
N ASN A 4 10.52 4.83 -13.93
CA ASN A 4 10.53 3.57 -13.18
C ASN A 4 11.03 3.77 -11.74
N GLU A 5 12.07 4.56 -11.55
CA GLU A 5 12.60 4.87 -10.22
C GLU A 5 11.59 5.66 -9.40
N ASP A 6 10.93 6.64 -10.01
CA ASP A 6 9.91 7.45 -9.33
C ASP A 6 8.74 6.59 -8.86
N ILE A 7 8.28 5.68 -9.71
CA ILE A 7 7.18 4.79 -9.37
C ILE A 7 7.59 3.82 -8.26
N LEU A 8 8.78 3.23 -8.34
CA LEU A 8 9.28 2.35 -7.30
C LEU A 8 9.42 3.08 -5.97
N ASP A 9 9.87 4.33 -5.99
CA ASP A 9 9.96 5.16 -4.78
C ASP A 9 8.58 5.40 -4.16
N ILE A 10 7.56 5.64 -4.99
CA ILE A 10 6.19 5.81 -4.50
C ILE A 10 5.69 4.55 -3.81
N ILE A 11 5.89 3.39 -4.44
CA ILE A 11 5.48 2.10 -3.86
C ILE A 11 6.22 1.84 -2.55
N THR A 12 7.52 2.08 -2.52
CA THR A 12 8.34 1.92 -1.32
C THR A 12 7.86 2.87 -0.22
N THR A 13 7.58 4.12 -0.55
CA THR A 13 7.07 5.11 0.40
C THR A 13 5.74 4.67 1.00
N PHE A 14 4.87 4.09 0.18
CA PHE A 14 3.58 3.58 0.63
C PHE A 14 3.74 2.60 1.79
N PHE A 15 4.52 1.54 1.58
CA PHE A 15 4.72 0.53 2.62
C PHE A 15 5.63 1.04 3.75
N ASN A 16 6.58 1.91 3.45
CA ASN A 16 7.48 2.44 4.47
C ASN A 16 6.76 3.28 5.52
N THR A 17 5.54 3.71 5.24
CA THR A 17 4.67 4.38 6.21
C THR A 17 4.48 3.54 7.47
N GLY A 18 4.43 2.22 7.33
CA GLY A 18 4.32 1.31 8.46
C GLY A 18 5.55 1.32 9.38
N LYS A 19 6.72 1.64 8.84
CA LYS A 19 7.96 1.75 9.62
C LYS A 19 8.10 3.10 10.28
N THR A 20 7.85 4.17 9.53
CA THR A 20 8.04 5.54 10.01
C THR A 20 6.91 6.01 10.92
N LYS A 21 5.72 5.44 10.78
CA LYS A 21 4.48 5.89 11.42
C LYS A 21 4.07 7.31 11.01
N ASN A 22 4.68 7.85 9.98
CA ASN A 22 4.33 9.14 9.41
C ASN A 22 3.38 8.91 8.22
N VAL A 23 2.11 9.23 8.41
CA VAL A 23 1.06 8.97 7.40
C VAL A 23 0.92 10.09 6.37
N ALA A 24 1.59 11.23 6.58
CA ALA A 24 1.46 12.39 5.69
C ALA A 24 1.78 12.07 4.22
N PRO A 25 2.80 11.27 3.90
CA PRO A 25 3.09 10.94 2.50
C PRO A 25 1.95 10.23 1.78
N LEU A 26 1.10 9.48 2.47
CA LEU A 26 -0.02 8.76 1.85
C LEU A 26 -0.96 9.70 1.09
N GLY A 27 -1.20 10.89 1.62
CA GLY A 27 -2.04 11.88 0.94
C GLY A 27 -1.37 12.54 -0.26
N VAL A 28 -0.04 12.46 -0.35
CA VAL A 28 0.73 13.04 -1.45
C VAL A 28 0.87 12.07 -2.62
N ILE A 29 1.11 10.79 -2.32
CA ILE A 29 1.38 9.78 -3.36
C ILE A 29 0.12 9.14 -3.93
N GLN A 30 -1.04 9.36 -3.32
CA GLN A 30 -2.32 8.83 -3.77
C GLN A 30 -3.20 9.97 -4.29
N LEU A 31 -3.94 9.70 -5.35
CA LEU A 31 -4.79 10.72 -5.98
C LEU A 31 -6.12 10.83 -5.26
N ASP A 32 -6.37 11.98 -4.65
CA ASP A 32 -7.67 12.29 -4.04
C ASP A 32 -8.64 12.73 -5.14
N ASP A 33 -9.32 11.77 -5.72
CA ASP A 33 -10.16 11.96 -6.90
C ASP A 33 -11.24 10.87 -6.88
N PRO A 34 -12.46 11.17 -7.39
CA PRO A 34 -13.52 10.16 -7.48
C PRO A 34 -13.15 8.91 -8.28
N ARG A 35 -12.14 8.99 -9.13
CA ARG A 35 -11.66 7.84 -9.91
C ARG A 35 -10.69 6.95 -9.16
N PHE A 36 -10.26 7.35 -7.94
CA PHE A 36 -9.45 6.48 -7.09
C PHE A 36 -10.30 5.29 -6.61
N SER A 37 -9.71 4.11 -6.61
CA SER A 37 -10.36 2.92 -6.08
C SER A 37 -9.33 1.96 -5.49
N ALA A 38 -9.77 1.12 -4.56
CA ALA A 38 -8.88 0.14 -3.94
C ALA A 38 -9.63 -1.09 -3.47
N TYR A 39 -8.98 -2.24 -3.66
CA TYR A 39 -9.32 -3.51 -3.00
C TYR A 39 -8.19 -3.86 -2.03
N GLY A 40 -8.52 -4.25 -0.82
CA GLY A 40 -7.54 -4.65 0.17
C GLY A 40 -7.42 -6.16 0.34
N ASP A 41 -6.37 -6.56 1.03
CA ASP A 41 -6.06 -7.96 1.33
C ASP A 41 -6.58 -8.41 2.70
N VAL A 42 -7.29 -7.53 3.40
CA VAL A 42 -7.97 -7.82 4.65
C VAL A 42 -9.40 -7.28 4.59
N PRO A 43 -10.34 -7.87 5.37
CA PRO A 43 -11.71 -7.37 5.35
C PRO A 43 -11.80 -5.90 5.78
N PRO A 44 -12.75 -5.14 5.23
CA PRO A 44 -13.74 -5.54 4.23
C PRO A 44 -13.15 -5.57 2.81
N PHE A 45 -13.66 -6.49 1.97
CA PHE A 45 -13.10 -6.74 0.63
C PHE A 45 -13.82 -6.00 -0.49
N ASP A 46 -14.76 -5.14 -0.18
CA ASP A 46 -15.48 -4.34 -1.19
C ASP A 46 -14.59 -3.23 -1.76
N LEU A 47 -15.00 -2.70 -2.90
CA LEU A 47 -14.28 -1.60 -3.54
C LEU A 47 -14.44 -0.33 -2.69
N LYS A 48 -13.32 0.35 -2.44
CA LYS A 48 -13.27 1.53 -1.58
C LYS A 48 -12.86 2.76 -2.34
N ASP A 49 -13.38 3.90 -1.92
CA ASP A 49 -12.99 5.21 -2.42
C ASP A 49 -11.71 5.70 -1.70
N PHE A 50 -11.24 6.88 -2.10
CA PHE A 50 -10.03 7.47 -1.52
C PHE A 50 -10.16 7.68 -0.01
N SER A 51 -11.26 8.27 0.43
CA SER A 51 -11.46 8.62 1.84
C SER A 51 -11.43 7.40 2.75
N THR A 52 -12.16 6.35 2.36
CA THR A 52 -12.20 5.10 3.12
C THR A 52 -10.84 4.39 3.10
N THR A 53 -10.20 4.33 1.94
CA THR A 53 -8.89 3.71 1.79
C THR A 53 -7.86 4.42 2.67
N SER A 54 -7.83 5.75 2.62
CA SER A 54 -6.89 6.55 3.41
C SER A 54 -7.04 6.29 4.89
N ALA A 55 -8.28 6.27 5.39
CA ALA A 55 -8.54 6.01 6.81
C ALA A 55 -8.07 4.61 7.23
N LEU A 56 -8.34 3.60 6.41
CA LEU A 56 -7.95 2.22 6.72
C LEU A 56 -6.43 2.03 6.64
N GLU A 57 -5.77 2.66 5.70
CA GLU A 57 -4.31 2.59 5.58
C GLU A 57 -3.63 3.23 6.79
N GLN A 58 -4.10 4.41 7.21
CA GLN A 58 -3.55 5.08 8.39
C GLN A 58 -3.71 4.22 9.62
N LEU A 59 -4.91 3.66 9.82
CA LEU A 59 -5.17 2.78 10.95
C LEU A 59 -4.24 1.57 10.94
N ARG A 60 -4.12 0.91 9.78
CA ARG A 60 -3.29 -0.29 9.61
C ARG A 60 -1.83 -0.01 9.92
N PHE A 61 -1.25 1.00 9.28
CA PHE A 61 0.17 1.28 9.42
C PHE A 61 0.55 1.79 10.80
N VAL A 62 -0.34 2.54 11.45
CA VAL A 62 -0.07 3.06 12.80
C VAL A 62 -0.19 1.97 13.86
N SER A 63 -1.12 1.02 13.68
CA SER A 63 -1.42 0.03 14.72
C SER A 63 -0.50 -1.20 14.70
N ILE A 64 0.31 -1.39 13.67
CA ILE A 64 1.22 -2.52 13.59
C ILE A 64 2.59 -2.11 14.10
N SER A 65 3.06 -2.75 15.18
CA SER A 65 4.39 -2.54 15.73
C SER A 65 5.43 -3.36 14.96
N ASP A 66 6.67 -2.91 14.95
CA ASP A 66 7.79 -3.62 14.30
C ASP A 66 7.48 -4.00 12.87
N TYR A 67 6.77 -3.12 12.17
CA TYR A 67 6.38 -3.35 10.79
C TYR A 67 7.59 -3.43 9.88
N ASP A 68 7.61 -4.44 9.04
CA ASP A 68 8.59 -4.58 7.98
C ASP A 68 7.92 -5.12 6.72
N PHE A 69 8.56 -4.89 5.59
CA PHE A 69 8.04 -5.37 4.32
C PHE A 69 9.17 -5.69 3.35
N GLU A 70 8.86 -6.55 2.39
CA GLU A 70 9.76 -6.91 1.31
C GLU A 70 8.97 -6.98 0.01
N LEU A 71 9.45 -6.26 -1.00
CA LEU A 71 8.87 -6.29 -2.35
C LEU A 71 9.62 -7.33 -3.18
N LYS A 72 8.87 -8.18 -3.87
CA LYS A 72 9.41 -9.26 -4.70
C LYS A 72 8.78 -9.20 -6.09
N ASN A 73 9.58 -9.59 -7.08
CA ASN A 73 9.09 -9.76 -8.46
C ASN A 73 8.42 -8.51 -9.01
N THR A 74 9.00 -7.35 -8.72
CA THR A 74 8.45 -6.08 -9.14
C THR A 74 8.55 -5.90 -10.65
N ARG A 75 7.43 -5.58 -11.28
CA ARG A 75 7.34 -5.25 -12.69
C ARG A 75 6.59 -3.94 -12.85
N ILE A 76 7.15 -3.02 -13.62
CA ILE A 76 6.54 -1.72 -13.90
C ILE A 76 6.41 -1.59 -15.41
N ASP A 77 5.18 -1.47 -15.89
CA ASP A 77 4.88 -1.24 -17.31
C ASP A 77 4.44 0.21 -17.46
N LEU A 78 5.19 0.96 -18.26
CA LEU A 78 4.92 2.36 -18.53
C LEU A 78 4.09 2.52 -19.79
N PHE A 79 3.06 3.34 -19.69
CA PHE A 79 2.25 3.81 -20.82
C PHE A 79 2.38 5.34 -20.85
N ASP A 80 1.74 6.02 -21.79
CA ASP A 80 1.98 7.46 -21.97
C ASP A 80 1.68 8.29 -20.70
N THR A 81 0.48 8.09 -20.12
CA THR A 81 0.02 8.89 -18.99
C THR A 81 -0.23 8.07 -17.74
N PHE A 82 -0.06 6.76 -17.81
CA PHE A 82 -0.28 5.88 -16.68
C PHE A 82 0.73 4.74 -16.67
N ALA A 83 0.81 4.06 -15.55
CA ALA A 83 1.68 2.90 -15.37
C ALA A 83 0.95 1.85 -14.56
N VAL A 84 1.34 0.59 -14.79
CA VAL A 84 0.86 -0.53 -13.98
C VAL A 84 2.06 -1.17 -13.33
N ALA A 85 2.04 -1.25 -12.00
CA ALA A 85 3.07 -1.94 -11.22
C ALA A 85 2.47 -3.20 -10.62
N THR A 86 3.12 -4.32 -10.82
CA THR A 86 2.74 -5.59 -10.21
C THR A 86 3.90 -6.13 -9.40
N PHE A 87 3.60 -6.68 -8.24
CA PHE A 87 4.63 -7.22 -7.36
C PHE A 87 3.98 -8.13 -6.32
N THR A 88 4.83 -8.83 -5.57
CA THR A 88 4.42 -9.52 -4.36
C THR A 88 4.99 -8.74 -3.19
N VAL A 89 4.21 -8.54 -2.15
CA VAL A 89 4.69 -7.90 -0.93
C VAL A 89 4.52 -8.86 0.24
N LYS A 90 5.61 -9.04 0.99
CA LYS A 90 5.57 -9.77 2.24
C LYS A 90 5.63 -8.75 3.36
N GLN A 91 4.63 -8.77 4.23
CA GLN A 91 4.53 -7.86 5.36
C GLN A 91 4.58 -8.64 6.65
N SER A 92 5.22 -8.08 7.66
CA SER A 92 5.31 -8.67 8.99
C SER A 92 5.22 -7.59 10.04
N GLY A 93 4.87 -7.99 11.25
CA GLY A 93 4.81 -7.07 12.36
C GLY A 93 4.17 -7.71 13.58
N MET A 94 3.79 -6.86 14.51
CA MET A 94 3.17 -7.29 15.75
C MET A 94 1.91 -6.49 16.01
N VAL A 95 0.85 -7.19 16.37
CA VAL A 95 -0.43 -6.59 16.75
C VAL A 95 -0.70 -6.94 18.21
N VAL A 96 -1.15 -5.96 19.00
CA VAL A 96 -1.48 -6.16 20.40
C VAL A 96 -2.96 -6.49 20.52
N ASP A 97 -3.25 -7.59 21.22
CA ASP A 97 -4.62 -7.92 21.60
C ASP A 97 -4.98 -7.09 22.83
N ASN A 98 -5.97 -6.22 22.68
CA ASN A 98 -6.38 -5.30 23.74
C ASN A 98 -7.02 -5.99 24.95
N TYR A 99 -7.51 -7.23 24.80
CA TYR A 99 -8.11 -7.96 25.89
C TYR A 99 -7.08 -8.68 26.76
N SER A 100 -6.09 -9.30 26.12
CA SER A 100 -5.04 -10.06 26.82
C SER A 100 -3.75 -9.27 27.02
N PHE A 101 -3.62 -8.12 26.35
CA PHE A 101 -2.39 -7.31 26.31
C PHE A 101 -1.19 -8.10 25.79
N ARG A 102 -1.44 -9.10 24.94
CA ARG A 102 -0.37 -9.91 24.34
C ARG A 102 -0.08 -9.41 22.92
N GLY A 103 1.20 -9.34 22.60
CA GLY A 103 1.64 -9.13 21.24
C GLY A 103 1.51 -10.42 20.43
N GLN A 104 1.00 -10.30 19.22
CA GLN A 104 0.91 -11.43 18.30
C GLN A 104 1.64 -11.09 17.02
N HIS A 105 2.63 -11.89 16.65
CA HIS A 105 3.31 -11.77 15.38
C HIS A 105 2.39 -12.18 14.24
N PHE A 106 2.47 -11.46 13.14
CA PHE A 106 1.84 -11.88 11.92
C PHE A 106 2.82 -11.74 10.76
N THR A 107 2.59 -12.54 9.75
CA THR A 107 3.27 -12.47 8.45
C THR A 107 2.20 -12.68 7.39
N MET A 108 2.20 -11.83 6.37
CA MET A 108 1.24 -11.95 5.30
C MET A 108 1.92 -11.68 3.98
N GLU A 109 1.62 -12.50 2.99
CA GLU A 109 2.11 -12.31 1.64
C GLU A 109 0.95 -12.06 0.71
N SER A 110 1.05 -11.01 -0.11
CA SER A 110 -0.02 -10.58 -0.99
C SER A 110 0.51 -10.28 -2.38
N ARG A 111 -0.33 -10.54 -3.39
CA ARG A 111 -0.10 -10.01 -4.73
C ARG A 111 -0.66 -8.61 -4.79
N ALA A 112 0.07 -7.74 -5.47
CA ALA A 112 -0.30 -6.33 -5.56
C ALA A 112 -0.32 -5.88 -7.01
N THR A 113 -1.31 -5.06 -7.33
CA THR A 113 -1.35 -4.29 -8.57
C THR A 113 -1.65 -2.86 -8.20
N PHE A 114 -0.74 -1.95 -8.55
CA PHE A 114 -0.92 -0.52 -8.39
C PHE A 114 -1.00 0.10 -9.77
N VAL A 115 -2.04 0.91 -9.99
CA VAL A 115 -2.13 1.74 -11.18
C VAL A 115 -1.78 3.16 -10.78
N LEU A 116 -0.85 3.77 -11.50
CA LEU A 116 -0.42 5.13 -11.24
C LEU A 116 -0.73 5.99 -12.46
N ILE A 117 -1.07 7.23 -12.21
CA ILE A 117 -1.37 8.19 -13.26
C ILE A 117 -0.43 9.38 -13.12
N ARG A 118 -0.08 10.02 -14.23
CA ARG A 118 0.83 11.15 -14.23
C ARG A 118 0.09 12.45 -14.44
N TYR A 119 0.01 13.23 -13.37
CA TYR A 119 -0.36 14.65 -13.39
C TYR A 119 0.82 15.40 -12.81
N GLN A 120 1.64 16.04 -13.57
CA GLN A 120 2.86 16.68 -13.06
C GLN A 120 3.76 15.67 -12.34
N LYS A 121 3.22 14.94 -11.35
CA LYS A 121 3.87 13.86 -10.61
C LYS A 121 3.06 12.58 -10.75
N TRP A 122 3.74 11.45 -10.56
CA TRP A 122 3.05 10.16 -10.50
C TRP A 122 2.26 10.05 -9.20
N LYS A 123 1.03 9.55 -9.29
CA LYS A 123 0.18 9.27 -8.13
C LYS A 123 -0.57 7.98 -8.33
N ILE A 124 -0.74 7.26 -7.23
CA ILE A 124 -1.51 6.01 -7.22
C ILE A 124 -3.00 6.36 -7.42
N VAL A 125 -3.66 5.69 -8.36
CA VAL A 125 -5.09 5.85 -8.61
C VAL A 125 -5.88 4.57 -8.36
N HIS A 126 -5.20 3.41 -8.32
CA HIS A 126 -5.83 2.14 -8.00
C HIS A 126 -4.85 1.24 -7.28
N ILE A 127 -5.38 0.55 -6.27
CA ILE A 127 -4.64 -0.46 -5.50
C ILE A 127 -5.47 -1.73 -5.49
N HIS A 128 -4.82 -2.86 -5.75
CA HIS A 128 -5.44 -4.17 -5.58
C HIS A 128 -4.45 -5.07 -4.86
N LEU A 129 -4.81 -5.47 -3.66
CA LEU A 129 -4.03 -6.41 -2.86
C LEU A 129 -4.85 -7.68 -2.64
N THR A 130 -4.27 -8.83 -2.93
CA THR A 130 -4.87 -10.14 -2.69
C THR A 130 -3.94 -10.98 -1.86
N LYS A 131 -4.40 -11.39 -0.69
CA LYS A 131 -3.63 -12.27 0.20
C LYS A 131 -3.44 -13.64 -0.43
N ILE A 132 -2.22 -14.13 -0.44
CA ILE A 132 -1.89 -15.45 -1.01
C ILE A 132 -1.36 -16.42 0.05
N SER A 133 -0.82 -15.90 1.18
CA SER A 133 -0.39 -16.76 2.29
C SER A 133 -0.25 -15.94 3.57
N ASP A 134 -0.30 -16.63 4.68
CA ASP A 134 0.01 -16.07 5.99
C ASP A 134 1.48 -16.17 6.33
#